data_81c41a6e030aadbda172b3043bebc639
#
_entry.id   81c41a6e030aadbda172b3043bebc639
#
_cell.length_a   1.000
_cell.length_b   1.000
_cell.length_c   1.000
_cell.angle_alpha   90.00
_cell.angle_beta   90.00
_cell.angle_gamma   90.00
#
_symmetry.space_group_name_H-M   'P 1'
#
loop_
_entity.id
_entity.type
_entity.pdbx_description
1 polymer ?
#
loop_
_entity_poly.entity_id
_entity_poly.type
_entity_poly.pdbx_seq_one_letter_code
_entity_poly.pdbx_strand_id
1 'polypeptide(L)'
;VNQKTGTLESRLAASFPLFLSLVWKSLDLPRPTRAQLAIAGYLQNGPKRLQISAFRGLGKSWIAAAFVLWTLWKDIDKKILVVSASKQRADDFTIFTQKCIQEFEWLAHMRPQNDDQRWSRVSFDVAGCRPAQSPSVKSVGITGQITGSRADLIVFDDVEVPANSATDMMREKLLQLVTEGESVLTPKRDSRIVFLGTPQTTFTIYRTLRERNYRPLVWPARYPKSLVGYEEILAPQLLSDIEEKGLDNIAWEPTDTRFSEINLLEREHSMSRSNFMLQFMLDTSLSDSLKFPLKLSDFSVMPLDPGKGPSDVIWGADKETLLDMPAVALPGDRWHRPKSTIDYVPYNQTIIAVDPSGRGKDETVAVVLSQINGFIFVRDMLATQDGYSDTTLRGILTLAKRYGASVCLIESNFGDGAIMELMKKHAQEMKVGMMFEEVRATTRKEDRIIDTLEPVLNQHRIIIDQKLIDWDYRSNPEMAPEERLPRMLMYQLTRMCREKGAVKHDDRVDALALGVKYFQDILAISAKEQDIQKSRQQWSNMVEGFLSAPTLATDLLVAGSTFDDPITQEEGPIFTWM
;
A
#
# COMPACT_ATOMS: atom_id res chain seq x y z
N VAL A 1 42.91 30.83 32.95
CA VAL A 1 42.54 29.71 32.06
C VAL A 1 42.20 30.32 30.70
N ASN A 2 43.21 30.35 29.79
CA ASN A 2 43.05 30.86 28.41
C ASN A 2 42.25 29.83 27.59
N GLN A 3 40.97 30.07 27.38
CA GLN A 3 40.24 29.43 26.26
C GLN A 3 40.80 30.05 24.95
N LYS A 4 41.59 29.27 24.22
CA LYS A 4 41.92 29.55 22.81
C LYS A 4 40.61 29.63 22.04
N THR A 5 40.10 30.82 21.78
CA THR A 5 39.02 31.10 20.84
C THR A 5 39.54 30.74 19.45
N GLY A 6 39.23 29.53 18.96
CA GLY A 6 39.56 29.14 17.59
C GLY A 6 38.94 30.15 16.61
N THR A 7 39.57 30.31 15.43
CA THR A 7 39.04 31.16 14.35
C THR A 7 37.60 30.77 14.00
N LEU A 8 36.79 31.67 13.48
CA LEU A 8 35.44 31.42 13.05
C LEU A 8 35.39 30.18 12.11
N GLU A 9 36.33 30.09 11.22
CA GLU A 9 36.48 28.97 10.27
C GLU A 9 36.63 27.61 10.98
N SER A 10 37.50 27.54 12.02
CA SER A 10 37.68 26.30 12.77
C SER A 10 36.44 25.91 13.57
N ARG A 11 35.67 26.88 14.06
CA ARG A 11 34.39 26.65 14.74
C ARG A 11 33.30 26.16 13.76
N LEU A 12 33.22 26.73 12.56
CA LEU A 12 32.31 26.30 11.50
C LEU A 12 32.66 24.90 11.03
N ALA A 13 33.93 24.56 10.86
CA ALA A 13 34.35 23.20 10.49
C ALA A 13 34.03 22.16 11.59
N ALA A 14 34.05 22.54 12.85
CA ALA A 14 33.79 21.69 13.99
C ALA A 14 32.28 21.46 14.26
N SER A 15 31.39 22.35 13.81
CA SER A 15 29.97 22.34 14.16
C SER A 15 29.06 22.58 12.95
N PHE A 16 28.41 21.51 12.49
CA PHE A 16 27.39 21.63 11.43
C PHE A 16 26.16 22.45 11.88
N PRO A 17 25.62 22.33 13.11
CA PRO A 17 24.55 23.20 13.57
C PRO A 17 24.91 24.70 13.48
N LEU A 18 26.17 25.07 13.79
CA LEU A 18 26.64 26.45 13.66
C LEU A 18 26.75 26.88 12.19
N PHE A 19 27.28 26.01 11.33
CA PHE A 19 27.35 26.23 9.89
C PHE A 19 25.95 26.39 9.28
N LEU A 20 24.99 25.52 9.65
CA LEU A 20 23.59 25.62 9.24
C LEU A 20 22.99 26.98 9.63
N SER A 21 23.26 27.46 10.85
CA SER A 21 22.76 28.75 11.32
C SER A 21 23.33 29.92 10.49
N LEU A 22 24.58 29.81 10.04
CA LEU A 22 25.18 30.79 9.13
C LEU A 22 24.56 30.75 7.74
N VAL A 23 24.33 29.55 7.18
CA VAL A 23 23.62 29.38 5.89
C VAL A 23 22.23 30.00 5.97
N TRP A 24 21.44 29.73 7.03
CA TRP A 24 20.10 30.33 7.22
C TRP A 24 20.15 31.84 7.27
N LYS A 25 21.13 32.40 8.01
CA LYS A 25 21.35 33.85 8.06
C LYS A 25 21.69 34.43 6.69
N SER A 26 22.54 33.75 5.90
CA SER A 26 22.93 34.20 4.56
C SER A 26 21.78 34.10 3.53
N LEU A 27 20.78 33.28 3.80
CA LEU A 27 19.55 33.17 3.00
C LEU A 27 18.43 34.10 3.50
N ASP A 28 18.69 34.95 4.48
CA ASP A 28 17.69 35.80 5.14
C ASP A 28 16.49 35.01 5.70
N LEU A 29 16.76 33.81 6.18
CA LEU A 29 15.76 32.95 6.81
C LEU A 29 15.70 33.15 8.32
N PRO A 30 14.56 32.90 8.98
CA PRO A 30 14.49 32.85 10.44
C PRO A 30 15.53 31.86 11.00
N ARG A 31 15.95 32.06 12.25
CA ARG A 31 16.91 31.16 12.90
C ARG A 31 16.42 29.70 12.80
N PRO A 32 17.35 28.74 12.60
CA PRO A 32 16.98 27.33 12.59
C PRO A 32 16.23 26.94 13.86
N THR A 33 15.16 26.19 13.72
CA THR A 33 14.39 25.70 14.87
C THR A 33 15.16 24.62 15.62
N ARG A 34 14.70 24.32 16.84
CA ARG A 34 15.27 23.24 17.66
C ARG A 34 15.26 21.89 16.92
N ALA A 35 14.18 21.58 16.18
CA ALA A 35 14.09 20.36 15.37
C ALA A 35 15.13 20.36 14.23
N GLN A 36 15.32 21.47 13.52
CA GLN A 36 16.31 21.60 12.45
C GLN A 36 17.75 21.46 12.98
N LEU A 37 18.05 22.07 14.14
CA LEU A 37 19.36 21.94 14.79
C LEU A 37 19.61 20.51 15.28
N ALA A 38 18.58 19.81 15.76
CA ALA A 38 18.70 18.40 16.16
C ALA A 38 18.97 17.48 14.96
N ILE A 39 18.31 17.71 13.82
CA ILE A 39 18.62 17.01 12.56
C ILE A 39 20.07 17.30 12.13
N ALA A 40 20.52 18.55 12.23
CA ALA A 40 21.90 18.90 11.91
C ALA A 40 22.90 18.20 12.85
N GLY A 41 22.61 18.12 14.14
CA GLY A 41 23.41 17.37 15.11
C GLY A 41 23.48 15.87 14.77
N TYR A 42 22.37 15.29 14.35
CA TYR A 42 22.33 13.88 13.93
C TYR A 42 23.07 13.64 12.61
N LEU A 43 22.98 14.54 11.65
CA LEU A 43 23.78 14.48 10.42
C LEU A 43 25.27 14.55 10.72
N GLN A 44 25.70 15.37 11.67
CA GLN A 44 27.10 15.49 12.05
C GLN A 44 27.60 14.25 12.78
N ASN A 45 26.91 13.81 13.83
CA ASN A 45 27.41 12.87 14.84
C ASN A 45 26.82 11.47 14.70
N GLY A 46 25.83 11.27 13.85
CA GLY A 46 25.13 10.00 13.66
C GLY A 46 26.00 8.93 12.98
N PRO A 47 25.51 7.70 12.91
CA PRO A 47 26.23 6.57 12.34
C PRO A 47 26.51 6.75 10.84
N LYS A 48 27.33 5.84 10.28
CA LYS A 48 27.64 5.87 8.83
C LYS A 48 26.41 5.63 7.94
N ARG A 49 25.47 4.84 8.40
CA ARG A 49 24.19 4.55 7.75
C ARG A 49 23.09 5.11 8.62
N LEU A 50 22.59 6.28 8.27
CA LEU A 50 21.54 6.95 9.02
C LEU A 50 20.32 7.26 8.15
N GLN A 51 19.18 7.33 8.82
CA GLN A 51 17.90 7.69 8.21
C GLN A 51 17.24 8.80 9.04
N ILE A 52 16.74 9.81 8.35
CA ILE A 52 15.98 10.92 8.91
C ILE A 52 14.59 10.90 8.28
N SER A 53 13.59 10.58 9.08
CA SER A 53 12.19 10.76 8.70
C SER A 53 11.64 11.98 9.38
N ALA A 54 11.23 12.99 8.62
CA ALA A 54 10.72 14.23 9.18
C ALA A 54 9.50 14.72 8.40
N PHE A 55 8.59 15.40 9.10
CA PHE A 55 7.34 15.84 8.53
C PHE A 55 7.54 16.80 7.35
N ARG A 56 6.51 16.90 6.51
CA ARG A 56 6.55 17.75 5.31
C ARG A 56 6.59 19.24 5.68
N GLY A 57 7.59 19.94 5.13
CA GLY A 57 7.80 21.36 5.41
C GLY A 57 8.86 21.65 6.49
N LEU A 58 9.47 20.62 7.13
CA LEU A 58 10.56 20.84 8.09
C LEU A 58 11.84 21.41 7.46
N GLY A 59 12.02 21.32 6.15
CA GLY A 59 13.18 21.85 5.43
C GLY A 59 14.31 20.85 5.24
N LYS A 60 14.00 19.54 5.18
CA LYS A 60 14.98 18.45 5.00
C LYS A 60 15.99 18.70 3.88
N SER A 61 15.52 19.00 2.68
CA SER A 61 16.39 19.19 1.50
C SER A 61 17.32 20.40 1.63
N TRP A 62 16.87 21.46 2.31
CA TRP A 62 17.70 22.64 2.60
C TRP A 62 18.81 22.29 3.61
N ILE A 63 18.48 21.52 4.66
CA ILE A 63 19.45 21.02 5.63
C ILE A 63 20.46 20.08 4.95
N ALA A 64 19.99 19.21 4.04
CA ALA A 64 20.83 18.32 3.26
C ALA A 64 21.81 19.08 2.36
N ALA A 65 21.34 20.14 1.68
CA ALA A 65 22.21 20.99 0.86
C ALA A 65 23.27 21.71 1.69
N ALA A 66 22.88 22.27 2.85
CA ALA A 66 23.84 22.84 3.79
C ALA A 66 24.84 21.78 4.32
N PHE A 67 24.41 20.53 4.51
CA PHE A 67 25.30 19.44 4.92
C PHE A 67 26.30 19.05 3.83
N VAL A 68 25.89 19.06 2.57
CA VAL A 68 26.80 18.90 1.42
C VAL A 68 27.84 20.00 1.39
N LEU A 69 27.44 21.26 1.53
CA LEU A 69 28.36 22.41 1.60
C LEU A 69 29.34 22.30 2.77
N TRP A 70 28.85 21.94 3.96
CA TRP A 70 29.70 21.73 5.14
C TRP A 70 30.68 20.60 4.97
N THR A 71 30.30 19.53 4.29
CA THR A 71 31.19 18.39 3.99
C THR A 71 32.33 18.83 3.10
N LEU A 72 32.06 19.62 2.07
CA LEU A 72 33.08 20.21 1.16
C LEU A 72 33.90 21.29 1.86
N TRP A 73 33.30 22.09 2.76
CA TRP A 73 34.01 23.04 3.58
C TRP A 73 35.11 22.40 4.45
N LYS A 74 34.81 21.21 4.98
CA LYS A 74 35.77 20.43 5.80
C LYS A 74 36.85 19.77 4.96
N ASP A 75 36.47 19.27 3.79
CA ASP A 75 37.34 18.50 2.90
C ASP A 75 36.88 18.69 1.45
N ILE A 76 37.58 19.56 0.73
CA ILE A 76 37.28 19.90 -0.67
C ILE A 76 37.44 18.73 -1.65
N ASP A 77 38.17 17.68 -1.24
CA ASP A 77 38.39 16.48 -2.07
C ASP A 77 37.27 15.45 -1.94
N LYS A 78 36.29 15.66 -1.06
CA LYS A 78 35.13 14.76 -0.92
C LYS A 78 34.30 14.70 -2.20
N LYS A 79 33.87 13.48 -2.51
CA LYS A 79 32.98 13.21 -3.64
C LYS A 79 31.59 12.84 -3.10
N ILE A 80 30.58 13.61 -3.52
CA ILE A 80 29.23 13.54 -2.98
C ILE A 80 28.26 13.20 -4.10
N LEU A 81 27.45 12.17 -3.87
CA LEU A 81 26.34 11.80 -4.74
C LEU A 81 25.02 12.14 -4.05
N VAL A 82 24.19 12.93 -4.71
CA VAL A 82 22.83 13.23 -4.27
C VAL A 82 21.83 12.51 -5.17
N VAL A 83 20.95 11.74 -4.58
CA VAL A 83 19.92 10.99 -5.30
C VAL A 83 18.56 11.47 -4.85
N SER A 84 17.71 11.92 -5.77
CA SER A 84 16.35 12.38 -5.49
C SER A 84 15.33 11.57 -6.29
N ALA A 85 14.03 11.69 -5.97
CA ALA A 85 12.97 10.94 -6.65
C ALA A 85 12.90 11.16 -8.17
N SER A 86 13.29 12.35 -8.64
CA SER A 86 13.29 12.70 -10.06
C SER A 86 14.53 13.49 -10.45
N LYS A 87 14.82 13.49 -11.75
CA LYS A 87 15.91 14.30 -12.32
C LYS A 87 15.75 15.78 -11.99
N GLN A 88 14.54 16.33 -12.11
CA GLN A 88 14.28 17.75 -11.83
C GLN A 88 14.63 18.11 -10.39
N ARG A 89 14.18 17.31 -9.39
CA ARG A 89 14.52 17.56 -7.97
C ARG A 89 16.02 17.47 -7.73
N ALA A 90 16.70 16.54 -8.39
CA ALA A 90 18.14 16.41 -8.31
C ALA A 90 18.85 17.64 -8.88
N ASP A 91 18.43 18.13 -10.06
CA ASP A 91 18.95 19.34 -10.69
C ASP A 91 18.71 20.58 -9.80
N ASP A 92 17.51 20.73 -9.24
CA ASP A 92 17.15 21.83 -8.32
C ASP A 92 18.05 21.85 -7.07
N PHE A 93 18.36 20.67 -6.52
CA PHE A 93 19.28 20.54 -5.39
C PHE A 93 20.69 21.04 -5.74
N THR A 94 21.21 20.65 -6.90
CA THR A 94 22.54 21.08 -7.36
C THR A 94 22.57 22.56 -7.64
N ILE A 95 21.57 23.12 -8.34
CA ILE A 95 21.46 24.55 -8.62
C ILE A 95 21.41 25.35 -7.33
N PHE A 96 20.63 24.92 -6.33
CA PHE A 96 20.56 25.58 -5.03
C PHE A 96 21.93 25.58 -4.33
N THR A 97 22.62 24.45 -4.30
CA THR A 97 23.96 24.33 -3.69
C THR A 97 24.97 25.24 -4.39
N GLN A 98 24.95 25.29 -5.73
CA GLN A 98 25.80 26.18 -6.53
C GLN A 98 25.51 27.66 -6.25
N LYS A 99 24.23 28.06 -6.18
CA LYS A 99 23.85 29.44 -5.83
C LYS A 99 24.39 29.87 -4.47
N CYS A 100 24.31 28.96 -3.46
CA CYS A 100 24.91 29.28 -2.15
C CYS A 100 26.42 29.53 -2.26
N ILE A 101 27.17 28.75 -3.06
CA ILE A 101 28.60 28.97 -3.28
C ILE A 101 28.84 30.30 -4.01
N GLN A 102 27.99 30.66 -4.96
CA GLN A 102 28.14 31.89 -5.76
C GLN A 102 27.78 33.14 -4.97
N GLU A 103 26.74 33.11 -4.15
CA GLU A 103 26.21 34.29 -3.49
C GLU A 103 26.86 34.57 -2.12
N PHE A 104 27.28 33.50 -1.38
CA PHE A 104 27.84 33.68 -0.04
C PHE A 104 29.33 33.99 -0.11
N GLU A 105 29.71 35.23 0.30
CA GLU A 105 31.11 35.67 0.28
C GLU A 105 32.04 34.76 1.10
N TRP A 106 31.57 34.24 2.21
CA TRP A 106 32.37 33.32 3.04
C TRP A 106 32.60 31.95 2.39
N LEU A 107 31.86 31.59 1.29
CA LEU A 107 32.10 30.41 0.44
C LEU A 107 32.90 30.74 -0.84
N ALA A 108 33.36 32.01 -1.03
CA ALA A 108 34.02 32.45 -2.26
C ALA A 108 35.23 31.59 -2.66
N HIS A 109 35.93 31.00 -1.67
CA HIS A 109 37.07 30.11 -1.91
C HIS A 109 36.69 28.79 -2.60
N MET A 110 35.40 28.42 -2.64
CA MET A 110 34.89 27.23 -3.34
C MET A 110 34.39 27.54 -4.74
N ARG A 111 34.31 28.82 -5.16
CA ARG A 111 33.84 29.22 -6.48
C ARG A 111 34.78 28.75 -7.58
N PRO A 112 34.27 28.32 -8.76
CA PRO A 112 35.12 27.95 -9.87
C PRO A 112 36.07 29.11 -10.24
N GLN A 113 37.34 28.77 -10.48
CA GLN A 113 38.39 29.75 -10.80
C GLN A 113 38.61 29.91 -12.31
N ASN A 114 38.22 28.90 -13.12
CA ASN A 114 38.41 28.86 -14.55
C ASN A 114 37.14 28.36 -15.22
N ASP A 115 36.89 28.76 -16.47
CA ASP A 115 35.76 28.35 -17.29
C ASP A 115 35.81 26.84 -17.66
N ASP A 116 36.96 26.22 -17.61
CA ASP A 116 37.15 24.79 -17.87
C ASP A 116 36.73 23.90 -16.68
N GLN A 117 36.46 24.49 -15.52
CA GLN A 117 36.05 23.73 -14.35
C GLN A 117 34.59 23.26 -14.51
N ARG A 118 34.34 21.97 -14.20
CA ARG A 118 33.00 21.39 -14.28
C ARG A 118 32.02 22.17 -13.40
N TRP A 119 31.03 22.81 -14.06
CA TRP A 119 29.98 23.58 -13.39
C TRP A 119 28.67 23.48 -14.17
N SER A 120 27.93 22.38 -13.95
CA SER A 120 26.69 22.11 -14.66
C SER A 120 25.54 21.85 -13.67
N ARG A 121 24.30 21.85 -14.17
CA ARG A 121 23.11 21.57 -13.36
C ARG A 121 23.10 20.19 -12.69
N VAL A 122 23.82 19.22 -13.22
CA VAL A 122 23.85 17.84 -12.73
C VAL A 122 25.14 17.51 -11.96
N SER A 123 26.20 18.32 -12.12
CA SER A 123 27.47 18.07 -11.42
C SER A 123 28.37 19.29 -11.44
N PHE A 124 29.15 19.45 -10.38
CA PHE A 124 30.16 20.50 -10.30
C PHE A 124 31.38 20.09 -9.46
N ASP A 125 32.48 20.79 -9.68
CA ASP A 125 33.67 20.71 -8.87
C ASP A 125 33.86 22.03 -8.10
N VAL A 126 34.28 21.97 -6.83
CA VAL A 126 34.68 23.13 -6.07
C VAL A 126 36.13 23.50 -6.37
N ALA A 127 36.46 24.77 -6.24
CA ALA A 127 37.84 25.26 -6.46
C ALA A 127 38.85 24.53 -5.54
N GLY A 128 40.05 24.29 -6.05
CA GLY A 128 41.13 23.65 -5.31
C GLY A 128 41.00 22.16 -5.05
N CYS A 129 39.93 21.49 -5.49
CA CYS A 129 39.83 20.05 -5.38
C CYS A 129 40.81 19.33 -6.34
N ARG A 130 41.28 18.16 -5.94
CA ARG A 130 42.17 17.34 -6.78
C ARG A 130 41.41 16.82 -7.99
N PRO A 131 42.06 16.75 -9.18
CA PRO A 131 41.50 16.14 -10.35
C PRO A 131 41.01 14.71 -10.08
N ALA A 132 39.77 14.39 -10.42
CA ALA A 132 39.19 13.08 -10.25
C ALA A 132 38.13 12.81 -11.35
N GLN A 133 37.86 11.54 -11.62
CA GLN A 133 36.79 11.14 -12.55
C GLN A 133 35.41 11.55 -12.00
N SER A 134 35.18 11.36 -10.69
CA SER A 134 33.95 11.79 -10.03
C SER A 134 34.03 13.26 -9.66
N PRO A 135 32.95 14.05 -9.88
CA PRO A 135 32.87 15.46 -9.48
C PRO A 135 32.82 15.61 -7.96
N SER A 136 33.02 16.85 -7.46
CA SER A 136 32.80 17.15 -6.05
C SER A 136 31.36 16.89 -5.62
N VAL A 137 30.38 17.29 -6.44
CA VAL A 137 28.98 16.95 -6.29
C VAL A 137 28.40 16.47 -7.61
N LYS A 138 27.65 15.36 -7.57
CA LYS A 138 26.81 14.88 -8.66
C LYS A 138 25.42 14.63 -8.14
N SER A 139 24.40 15.06 -8.87
CA SER A 139 23.00 14.75 -8.55
C SER A 139 22.35 13.94 -9.67
N VAL A 140 21.51 12.99 -9.27
CA VAL A 140 20.78 12.12 -10.22
C VAL A 140 19.38 11.82 -9.68
N GLY A 141 18.41 11.67 -10.58
CA GLY A 141 17.14 11.04 -10.22
C GLY A 141 17.35 9.55 -9.94
N ILE A 142 16.55 8.95 -9.06
CA ILE A 142 16.67 7.54 -8.65
C ILE A 142 16.61 6.56 -9.83
N THR A 143 15.89 6.91 -10.90
CA THR A 143 15.81 6.12 -12.14
C THR A 143 16.93 6.42 -13.14
N GLY A 144 17.81 7.39 -12.82
CA GLY A 144 18.94 7.75 -13.68
C GLY A 144 20.13 6.81 -13.50
N GLN A 145 21.18 7.01 -14.30
CA GLN A 145 22.41 6.22 -14.22
C GLN A 145 23.22 6.62 -12.97
N ILE A 146 23.10 5.86 -11.92
CA ILE A 146 23.83 6.03 -10.65
C ILE A 146 25.24 5.43 -10.76
N THR A 147 25.36 4.28 -11.41
CA THR A 147 26.62 3.55 -11.61
C THR A 147 27.62 4.35 -12.45
N GLY A 148 28.92 4.05 -12.28
CA GLY A 148 30.02 4.75 -12.96
C GLY A 148 30.58 5.98 -12.21
N SER A 149 30.03 6.33 -11.05
CA SER A 149 30.59 7.32 -10.13
C SER A 149 31.10 6.64 -8.85
N ARG A 150 31.97 7.34 -8.11
CA ARG A 150 32.37 6.94 -6.76
C ARG A 150 32.07 8.09 -5.82
N ALA A 151 31.54 7.82 -4.65
CA ALA A 151 31.16 8.82 -3.66
C ALA A 151 31.66 8.48 -2.26
N ASP A 152 32.09 9.49 -1.51
CA ASP A 152 32.45 9.39 -0.09
C ASP A 152 31.23 9.65 0.80
N LEU A 153 30.25 10.42 0.28
CA LEU A 153 28.97 10.68 0.89
C LEU A 153 27.87 10.45 -0.16
N ILE A 154 26.87 9.66 0.19
CA ILE A 154 25.64 9.51 -0.60
C ILE A 154 24.49 10.09 0.21
N VAL A 155 23.72 10.99 -0.39
CA VAL A 155 22.52 11.59 0.18
C VAL A 155 21.33 11.18 -0.67
N PHE A 156 20.44 10.39 -0.11
CA PHE A 156 19.14 10.07 -0.69
C PHE A 156 18.11 11.06 -0.13
N ASP A 157 17.66 12.00 -0.96
CA ASP A 157 16.73 13.06 -0.58
C ASP A 157 15.35 12.83 -1.19
N ASP A 158 14.36 12.50 -0.33
CA ASP A 158 12.97 12.23 -0.69
C ASP A 158 12.83 11.30 -1.92
N VAL A 159 13.57 10.17 -1.93
CA VAL A 159 13.58 9.23 -3.06
C VAL A 159 12.29 8.44 -3.19
N GLU A 160 11.54 8.26 -2.09
CA GLU A 160 10.22 7.65 -2.10
C GLU A 160 9.15 8.72 -2.37
N VAL A 161 8.36 8.51 -3.42
CA VAL A 161 7.20 9.34 -3.78
C VAL A 161 6.05 8.43 -4.18
N PRO A 162 4.77 8.88 -4.14
CA PRO A 162 3.63 8.03 -4.54
C PRO A 162 3.82 7.36 -5.90
N ALA A 163 4.40 8.07 -6.87
CA ALA A 163 4.61 7.56 -8.22
C ALA A 163 5.59 6.37 -8.33
N ASN A 164 6.40 6.09 -7.31
CA ASN A 164 7.38 5.00 -7.31
C ASN A 164 7.28 4.05 -6.11
N SER A 165 6.26 4.23 -5.25
CA SER A 165 6.08 3.42 -4.02
C SER A 165 4.67 2.89 -3.82
N ALA A 166 3.76 3.23 -4.73
CA ALA A 166 2.34 2.94 -4.60
C ALA A 166 2.04 1.43 -4.54
N THR A 167 2.76 0.61 -5.31
CA THR A 167 2.57 -0.84 -5.38
C THR A 167 3.80 -1.61 -4.89
N ASP A 168 3.65 -2.90 -4.59
CA ASP A 168 4.76 -3.78 -4.19
C ASP A 168 5.85 -3.82 -5.27
N MET A 169 5.49 -3.97 -6.53
CA MET A 169 6.44 -3.98 -7.65
C MET A 169 7.24 -2.67 -7.75
N MET A 170 6.57 -1.53 -7.53
CA MET A 170 7.25 -0.22 -7.54
C MET A 170 8.23 -0.10 -6.37
N ARG A 171 7.86 -0.56 -5.18
CA ARG A 171 8.73 -0.55 -3.99
C ARG A 171 9.92 -1.49 -4.14
N GLU A 172 9.72 -2.70 -4.68
CA GLU A 172 10.81 -3.64 -4.98
C GLU A 172 11.81 -3.03 -5.96
N LYS A 173 11.32 -2.43 -7.05
CA LYS A 173 12.15 -1.72 -8.03
C LYS A 173 12.90 -0.55 -7.40
N LEU A 174 12.23 0.24 -6.56
CA LEU A 174 12.86 1.36 -5.85
C LEU A 174 13.99 0.86 -4.94
N LEU A 175 13.77 -0.24 -4.21
CA LEU A 175 14.76 -0.83 -3.33
C LEU A 175 15.98 -1.39 -4.10
N GLN A 176 15.78 -1.96 -5.28
CA GLN A 176 16.87 -2.37 -6.17
C GLN A 176 17.72 -1.17 -6.59
N LEU A 177 17.10 -0.07 -7.02
CA LEU A 177 17.79 1.15 -7.42
C LEU A 177 18.56 1.79 -6.24
N VAL A 178 18.00 1.76 -5.04
CA VAL A 178 18.69 2.18 -3.82
C VAL A 178 19.93 1.34 -3.57
N THR A 179 19.82 0.01 -3.71
CA THR A 179 20.94 -0.93 -3.54
C THR A 179 22.06 -0.68 -4.57
N GLU A 180 21.71 -0.39 -5.81
CA GLU A 180 22.67 0.03 -6.84
C GLU A 180 23.37 1.33 -6.44
N GLY A 181 22.65 2.31 -5.90
CA GLY A 181 23.22 3.55 -5.37
C GLY A 181 24.20 3.31 -4.24
N GLU A 182 23.92 2.37 -3.34
CA GLU A 182 24.83 2.02 -2.25
C GLU A 182 26.16 1.43 -2.76
N SER A 183 26.15 0.74 -3.89
CA SER A 183 27.34 0.08 -4.47
C SER A 183 28.44 1.06 -4.92
N VAL A 184 28.12 2.33 -5.11
CA VAL A 184 29.10 3.36 -5.55
C VAL A 184 29.84 4.01 -4.39
N LEU A 185 29.49 3.67 -3.13
CA LEU A 185 30.17 4.19 -1.94
C LEU A 185 31.62 3.74 -1.90
N THR A 186 32.54 4.68 -1.67
CA THR A 186 33.97 4.34 -1.51
C THR A 186 34.21 3.60 -0.20
N PRO A 187 35.12 2.61 -0.15
CA PRO A 187 35.40 1.83 1.05
C PRO A 187 36.34 2.59 2.02
N LYS A 188 36.06 3.87 2.30
CA LYS A 188 36.81 4.68 3.25
C LYS A 188 36.18 4.60 4.65
N ARG A 189 36.99 4.82 5.68
CA ARG A 189 36.55 4.75 7.09
C ARG A 189 35.44 5.76 7.39
N ASP A 190 35.42 6.90 6.75
CA ASP A 190 34.50 8.03 6.95
C ASP A 190 33.43 8.15 5.85
N SER A 191 33.34 7.17 4.94
CA SER A 191 32.28 7.12 3.95
C SER A 191 30.91 6.87 4.59
N ARG A 192 29.88 7.58 4.12
CA ARG A 192 28.55 7.61 4.76
C ARG A 192 27.43 7.57 3.73
N ILE A 193 26.30 7.02 4.18
CA ILE A 193 25.03 7.06 3.46
C ILE A 193 23.98 7.69 4.37
N VAL A 194 23.28 8.67 3.84
CA VAL A 194 22.25 9.45 4.54
C VAL A 194 20.95 9.36 3.76
N PHE A 195 19.90 8.90 4.40
CA PHE A 195 18.54 8.99 3.88
C PHE A 195 17.77 10.10 4.59
N LEU A 196 17.14 10.98 3.80
CA LEU A 196 16.17 11.96 4.29
C LEU A 196 14.87 11.72 3.54
N GLY A 197 13.76 11.65 4.23
CA GLY A 197 12.49 11.48 3.55
C GLY A 197 11.26 11.54 4.44
N THR A 198 10.12 11.38 3.77
CA THR A 198 8.81 11.27 4.39
C THR A 198 8.16 9.98 3.88
N PRO A 199 7.76 9.06 4.75
CA PRO A 199 7.07 7.83 4.35
C PRO A 199 5.83 8.14 3.51
N GLN A 200 5.60 7.34 2.47
CA GLN A 200 4.44 7.48 1.60
C GLN A 200 3.41 6.36 1.81
N THR A 201 3.84 5.22 2.38
CA THR A 201 3.00 4.04 2.68
C THR A 201 3.52 3.35 3.95
N THR A 202 2.75 2.46 4.56
CA THR A 202 3.22 1.60 5.69
C THR A 202 4.39 0.71 5.28
N PHE A 203 4.36 0.19 4.05
CA PHE A 203 5.45 -0.62 3.50
C PHE A 203 6.53 0.24 2.83
N THR A 204 6.77 1.40 3.43
CA THR A 204 7.79 2.33 2.99
C THR A 204 9.17 1.67 2.95
N ILE A 205 10.02 2.06 1.99
CA ILE A 205 11.42 1.59 1.94
C ILE A 205 12.18 1.96 3.21
N TYR A 206 11.78 3.00 3.92
CA TYR A 206 12.40 3.44 5.18
C TYR A 206 12.31 2.38 6.29
N ARG A 207 11.28 1.53 6.28
CA ARG A 207 11.19 0.37 7.18
C ARG A 207 12.22 -0.70 6.80
N THR A 208 12.34 -1.03 5.53
CA THR A 208 13.31 -2.01 5.02
C THR A 208 14.76 -1.56 5.25
N LEU A 209 15.04 -0.24 5.20
CA LEU A 209 16.35 0.30 5.52
C LEU A 209 16.75 0.02 6.98
N ARG A 210 15.80 0.04 7.93
CA ARG A 210 16.06 -0.33 9.33
C ARG A 210 16.57 -1.78 9.44
N GLU A 211 16.00 -2.71 8.69
CA GLU A 211 16.43 -4.11 8.63
C GLU A 211 17.83 -4.26 8.02
N ARG A 212 18.28 -3.29 7.21
CA ARG A 212 19.61 -3.18 6.60
C ARG A 212 20.61 -2.37 7.43
N ASN A 213 20.41 -2.29 8.74
CA ASN A 213 21.28 -1.58 9.70
C ASN A 213 21.36 -0.05 9.52
N TYR A 214 20.40 0.58 8.88
CA TYR A 214 20.23 2.02 8.99
C TYR A 214 19.62 2.39 10.35
N ARG A 215 20.12 3.46 10.94
CA ARG A 215 19.59 3.96 12.22
C ARG A 215 18.59 5.09 11.93
N PRO A 216 17.27 4.84 12.10
CA PRO A 216 16.25 5.85 11.88
C PRO A 216 16.12 6.79 13.07
N LEU A 217 15.86 8.09 12.80
CA LEU A 217 15.25 9.00 13.75
C LEU A 217 14.07 9.73 13.06
N VAL A 218 13.02 9.97 13.83
CA VAL A 218 11.74 10.48 13.34
C VAL A 218 11.38 11.79 14.04
N TRP A 219 10.98 12.79 13.24
CA TRP A 219 10.52 14.11 13.70
C TRP A 219 9.08 14.35 13.21
N PRO A 220 8.04 13.92 13.95
CA PRO A 220 6.64 14.24 13.64
C PRO A 220 6.35 15.72 13.91
N ALA A 221 5.29 16.25 13.26
CA ALA A 221 4.90 17.67 13.42
C ALA A 221 4.26 17.97 14.78
N ARG A 222 3.70 16.95 15.43
CA ARG A 222 3.11 17.03 16.78
C ARG A 222 3.73 15.95 17.67
N TYR A 223 3.74 16.18 18.97
CA TYR A 223 4.05 15.11 19.92
C TYR A 223 3.00 13.98 19.77
N PRO A 224 3.40 12.72 19.65
CA PRO A 224 2.46 11.62 19.48
C PRO A 224 1.58 11.45 20.73
N LYS A 225 0.34 10.98 20.55
CA LYS A 225 -0.55 10.64 21.68
C LYS A 225 -0.14 9.36 22.40
N SER A 226 0.61 8.51 21.73
CA SER A 226 1.16 7.26 22.26
C SER A 226 2.54 7.05 21.65
N LEU A 227 3.45 6.48 22.42
CA LEU A 227 4.78 6.12 21.94
C LEU A 227 4.80 4.82 21.14
N VAL A 228 3.68 4.09 21.09
CA VAL A 228 3.59 2.85 20.29
C VAL A 228 3.94 3.14 18.83
N GLY A 229 4.96 2.46 18.33
CA GLY A 229 5.51 2.67 16.98
C GLY A 229 6.61 3.73 16.89
N TYR A 230 6.86 4.51 17.94
CA TYR A 230 7.92 5.53 17.98
C TYR A 230 9.04 5.23 18.99
N GLU A 231 8.91 4.19 19.83
CA GLU A 231 9.72 3.96 21.05
C GLU A 231 11.24 4.06 20.81
N GLU A 232 11.74 3.48 19.71
CA GLU A 232 13.18 3.43 19.42
C GLU A 232 13.64 4.44 18.36
N ILE A 233 12.70 5.17 17.76
CA ILE A 233 12.97 5.98 16.58
C ILE A 233 12.62 7.45 16.75
N LEU A 234 11.87 7.82 17.78
CA LEU A 234 11.56 9.21 18.04
C LEU A 234 12.85 9.99 18.35
N ALA A 235 12.95 11.20 17.81
CA ALA A 235 14.13 12.03 17.98
C ALA A 235 14.44 12.30 19.47
N PRO A 236 15.71 12.18 19.92
CA PRO A 236 16.08 12.26 21.34
C PRO A 236 15.61 13.52 22.05
N GLN A 237 15.60 14.68 21.36
CA GLN A 237 15.10 15.90 21.98
C GLN A 237 13.60 15.88 22.26
N LEU A 238 12.81 15.15 21.46
CA LEU A 238 11.37 14.99 21.70
C LEU A 238 11.12 14.01 22.85
N LEU A 239 11.93 12.96 22.96
CA LEU A 239 11.89 12.07 24.10
C LEU A 239 12.23 12.80 25.40
N SER A 240 13.28 13.64 25.39
CA SER A 240 13.63 14.46 26.55
C SER A 240 12.51 15.40 26.99
N ASP A 241 11.81 16.02 26.02
CA ASP A 241 10.65 16.86 26.30
C ASP A 241 9.49 16.06 26.93
N ILE A 242 9.26 14.83 26.44
CA ILE A 242 8.24 13.94 26.99
C ILE A 242 8.61 13.49 28.41
N GLU A 243 9.87 13.18 28.65
CA GLU A 243 10.37 12.82 29.99
C GLU A 243 10.25 13.97 30.98
N GLU A 244 10.55 15.20 30.56
CA GLU A 244 10.50 16.41 31.39
C GLU A 244 9.08 16.85 31.71
N LYS A 245 8.19 16.87 30.71
CA LYS A 245 6.86 17.48 30.80
C LYS A 245 5.73 16.48 31.03
N GLY A 246 5.96 15.19 30.75
CA GLY A 246 4.95 14.14 30.69
C GLY A 246 4.21 14.11 29.36
N LEU A 247 4.03 12.91 28.81
CA LEU A 247 3.38 12.74 27.50
C LEU A 247 1.95 13.30 27.48
N ASP A 248 1.17 13.05 28.53
CA ASP A 248 -0.23 13.49 28.61
C ASP A 248 -0.38 15.03 28.56
N ASN A 249 0.63 15.76 29.02
CA ASN A 249 0.60 17.22 29.09
C ASN A 249 0.95 17.90 27.75
N ILE A 250 1.77 17.25 26.90
CA ILE A 250 2.24 17.81 25.63
C ILE A 250 1.75 17.05 24.41
N ALA A 251 0.98 15.96 24.61
CA ALA A 251 0.42 15.18 23.52
C ALA A 251 -0.34 16.07 22.54
N TRP A 252 -0.03 15.90 21.26
CA TRP A 252 -0.62 16.64 20.14
C TRP A 252 -0.18 18.11 20.00
N GLU A 253 0.67 18.65 20.90
CA GLU A 253 1.28 19.96 20.69
C GLU A 253 2.26 19.97 19.49
N PRO A 254 2.44 21.11 18.80
CA PRO A 254 3.43 21.26 17.73
C PRO A 254 4.85 21.03 18.22
N THR A 255 5.67 20.30 17.46
CA THR A 255 7.09 20.05 17.75
C THR A 255 8.04 21.09 17.17
N ASP A 256 7.56 21.91 16.22
CA ASP A 256 8.34 22.94 15.54
C ASP A 256 7.64 24.30 15.61
N THR A 257 8.33 25.31 16.10
CA THR A 257 7.78 26.65 16.36
C THR A 257 7.31 27.42 15.12
N ARG A 258 7.67 26.97 13.91
CA ARG A 258 7.18 27.56 12.65
C ARG A 258 5.76 27.15 12.31
N PHE A 259 5.27 26.09 12.94
CA PHE A 259 3.93 25.56 12.72
C PHE A 259 3.09 25.77 13.96
N SER A 260 2.18 26.75 13.90
CA SER A 260 1.21 26.96 14.97
C SER A 260 0.15 25.85 14.96
N GLU A 261 -0.57 25.71 16.08
CA GLU A 261 -1.72 24.80 16.20
C GLU A 261 -2.75 25.05 15.07
N ILE A 262 -3.07 26.31 14.81
CA ILE A 262 -4.01 26.72 13.76
C ILE A 262 -3.51 26.24 12.38
N ASN A 263 -2.22 26.46 12.09
CA ASN A 263 -1.65 26.04 10.81
C ASN A 263 -1.68 24.52 10.61
N LEU A 264 -1.41 23.75 11.66
CA LEU A 264 -1.50 22.28 11.58
C LEU A 264 -2.94 21.79 11.47
N LEU A 265 -3.91 22.43 12.14
CA LEU A 265 -5.33 22.14 12.00
C LEU A 265 -5.85 22.44 10.59
N GLU A 266 -5.48 23.59 10.00
CA GLU A 266 -5.83 23.91 8.62
C GLU A 266 -5.32 22.86 7.64
N ARG A 267 -4.10 22.35 7.83
CA ARG A 267 -3.51 21.27 7.02
C ARG A 267 -4.22 19.94 7.24
N GLU A 268 -4.58 19.60 8.47
CA GLU A 268 -5.33 18.40 8.79
C GLU A 268 -6.73 18.42 8.14
N HIS A 269 -7.37 19.59 8.09
CA HIS A 269 -8.67 19.76 7.41
C HIS A 269 -8.56 19.77 5.88
N SER A 270 -7.50 20.35 5.32
CA SER A 270 -7.33 20.45 3.87
C SER A 270 -6.90 19.15 3.20
N MET A 271 -6.30 18.25 3.93
CA MET A 271 -5.94 16.91 3.49
C MET A 271 -6.69 15.85 4.33
N SER A 272 -6.92 14.67 3.81
CA SER A 272 -7.56 13.62 4.62
C SER A 272 -6.74 13.35 5.89
N ARG A 273 -7.41 12.91 6.97
CA ARG A 273 -6.75 12.54 8.23
C ARG A 273 -5.63 11.51 8.03
N SER A 274 -5.83 10.54 7.14
CA SER A 274 -4.81 9.54 6.81
C SER A 274 -3.57 10.17 6.17
N ASN A 275 -3.74 11.14 5.27
CA ASN A 275 -2.62 11.84 4.65
C ASN A 275 -1.88 12.75 5.66
N PHE A 276 -2.61 13.36 6.59
CA PHE A 276 -1.98 14.12 7.67
C PHE A 276 -1.16 13.20 8.59
N MET A 277 -1.73 12.08 9.01
CA MET A 277 -1.02 11.09 9.82
C MET A 277 0.24 10.57 9.11
N LEU A 278 0.15 10.30 7.81
CA LEU A 278 1.28 9.84 7.01
C LEU A 278 2.38 10.88 6.84
N GLN A 279 2.04 12.11 6.43
CA GLN A 279 3.02 13.12 6.00
C GLN A 279 3.47 14.06 7.13
N PHE A 280 2.66 14.23 8.17
CA PHE A 280 2.95 15.11 9.30
C PHE A 280 3.23 14.33 10.58
N MET A 281 2.47 13.30 10.89
CA MET A 281 2.76 12.46 12.06
C MET A 281 3.77 11.35 11.75
N LEU A 282 4.02 11.05 10.47
CA LEU A 282 4.89 9.96 10.03
C LEU A 282 4.40 8.59 10.51
N ASP A 283 3.11 8.54 10.83
CA ASP A 283 2.39 7.33 11.21
C ASP A 283 1.78 6.71 9.95
N THR A 284 2.25 5.54 9.63
CA THR A 284 1.85 4.82 8.43
C THR A 284 0.61 3.96 8.63
N SER A 285 0.19 3.70 9.87
CA SER A 285 -0.85 2.72 10.20
C SER A 285 -2.24 3.07 9.65
N LEU A 286 -2.63 4.36 9.62
CA LEU A 286 -3.95 4.81 9.15
C LEU A 286 -4.07 4.93 7.63
N SER A 287 -2.99 5.21 6.92
CA SER A 287 -3.06 5.38 5.46
C SER A 287 -3.35 4.07 4.74
N ASP A 288 -2.89 2.96 5.29
CA ASP A 288 -3.01 1.66 4.67
C ASP A 288 -4.37 1.00 4.91
N SER A 289 -5.02 1.27 6.02
CA SER A 289 -6.37 0.76 6.28
C SER A 289 -7.40 1.29 5.27
N LEU A 290 -7.14 2.47 4.66
CA LEU A 290 -7.96 3.04 3.60
C LEU A 290 -7.49 2.64 2.20
N LYS A 291 -6.18 2.41 2.04
CA LYS A 291 -5.60 2.01 0.75
C LYS A 291 -5.85 0.54 0.45
N PHE A 292 -5.81 -0.31 1.47
CA PHE A 292 -6.00 -1.75 1.38
C PHE A 292 -7.34 -2.14 2.04
N PRO A 293 -8.42 -2.16 1.27
CA PRO A 293 -9.77 -2.31 1.83
C PRO A 293 -10.08 -3.74 2.30
N LEU A 294 -9.34 -4.75 1.82
CA LEU A 294 -9.60 -6.14 2.16
C LEU A 294 -8.82 -6.54 3.43
N LYS A 295 -9.53 -6.91 4.49
CA LYS A 295 -8.94 -7.23 5.80
C LYS A 295 -9.22 -8.67 6.20
N LEU A 296 -8.27 -9.28 6.91
CA LEU A 296 -8.46 -10.61 7.50
C LEU A 296 -9.54 -10.61 8.58
N SER A 297 -9.65 -9.52 9.35
CA SER A 297 -10.65 -9.35 10.40
C SER A 297 -12.09 -9.40 9.90
N ASP A 298 -12.33 -9.17 8.62
CA ASP A 298 -13.68 -9.17 8.05
C ASP A 298 -14.17 -10.58 7.67
N PHE A 299 -13.28 -11.57 7.68
CA PHE A 299 -13.63 -12.98 7.55
C PHE A 299 -14.11 -13.59 8.86
N SER A 300 -14.94 -14.64 8.76
CA SER A 300 -15.18 -15.56 9.87
C SER A 300 -14.44 -16.87 9.62
N VAL A 301 -13.59 -17.27 10.56
CA VAL A 301 -12.76 -18.48 10.44
C VAL A 301 -13.32 -19.60 11.31
N MET A 302 -13.57 -20.77 10.72
CA MET A 302 -14.00 -21.95 11.48
C MET A 302 -13.68 -23.23 10.69
N PRO A 303 -13.59 -24.40 11.36
CA PRO A 303 -13.53 -25.67 10.65
C PRO A 303 -14.85 -25.94 9.93
N LEU A 304 -14.81 -26.26 8.64
CA LEU A 304 -15.99 -26.49 7.81
C LEU A 304 -16.26 -27.99 7.64
N ASP A 305 -17.53 -28.38 7.81
CA ASP A 305 -17.99 -29.74 7.54
C ASP A 305 -18.09 -29.98 6.01
N PRO A 306 -17.76 -31.19 5.51
CA PRO A 306 -17.83 -31.51 4.08
C PRO A 306 -19.20 -31.38 3.43
N GLY A 307 -20.30 -31.60 4.14
CA GLY A 307 -21.66 -31.65 3.60
C GLY A 307 -22.59 -30.52 4.02
N LYS A 308 -22.29 -29.84 5.12
CA LYS A 308 -23.18 -28.85 5.72
C LYS A 308 -22.42 -27.67 6.35
N GLY A 309 -23.08 -26.53 6.40
CA GLY A 309 -22.60 -25.33 7.08
C GLY A 309 -23.68 -24.70 7.96
N PRO A 310 -23.30 -23.73 8.81
CA PRO A 310 -24.28 -23.00 9.59
C PRO A 310 -25.24 -22.20 8.70
N SER A 311 -26.52 -22.22 9.05
CA SER A 311 -27.56 -21.46 8.34
C SER A 311 -27.45 -19.96 8.57
N ASP A 312 -26.82 -19.55 9.69
CA ASP A 312 -26.52 -18.16 10.03
C ASP A 312 -25.23 -18.10 10.87
N VAL A 313 -24.50 -17.00 10.70
CA VAL A 313 -23.19 -16.75 11.34
C VAL A 313 -23.18 -15.36 11.94
N ILE A 314 -23.06 -15.27 13.25
CA ILE A 314 -22.94 -14.00 13.95
C ILE A 314 -21.46 -13.66 14.11
N TRP A 315 -21.04 -12.60 13.44
CA TRP A 315 -19.67 -12.08 13.51
C TRP A 315 -19.46 -11.20 14.75
N GLY A 316 -18.21 -11.13 15.23
CA GLY A 316 -17.78 -10.22 16.28
C GLY A 316 -16.26 -10.14 16.34
N ALA A 317 -15.72 -8.94 16.58
CA ALA A 317 -14.27 -8.67 16.69
C ALA A 317 -13.85 -8.49 18.16
N ASP A 318 -14.38 -9.28 19.06
CA ASP A 318 -14.04 -9.26 20.48
C ASP A 318 -12.71 -10.00 20.74
N LYS A 319 -12.08 -9.74 21.88
CA LYS A 319 -10.88 -10.49 22.30
C LYS A 319 -11.12 -12.00 22.39
N GLU A 320 -12.34 -12.41 22.70
CA GLU A 320 -12.75 -13.81 22.83
C GLU A 320 -12.85 -14.53 21.47
N THR A 321 -13.10 -13.78 20.39
CA THR A 321 -13.19 -14.33 19.02
C THR A 321 -11.85 -14.38 18.31
N LEU A 322 -10.81 -13.75 18.87
CA LEU A 322 -9.48 -13.69 18.28
C LEU A 322 -8.87 -15.09 18.15
N LEU A 323 -8.29 -15.39 17.00
CA LEU A 323 -7.59 -16.66 16.74
C LEU A 323 -6.08 -16.44 16.71
N ASP A 324 -5.35 -17.32 17.38
CA ASP A 324 -3.90 -17.41 17.31
C ASP A 324 -3.50 -18.27 16.09
N MET A 325 -3.55 -17.65 14.93
CA MET A 325 -3.25 -18.28 13.63
C MET A 325 -2.27 -17.41 12.84
N PRO A 326 -1.52 -18.00 11.90
CA PRO A 326 -0.67 -17.24 11.01
C PRO A 326 -1.48 -16.15 10.28
N ALA A 327 -1.00 -14.90 10.37
CA ALA A 327 -1.62 -13.76 9.72
C ALA A 327 -0.56 -12.96 8.95
N VAL A 328 -0.65 -12.99 7.62
CA VAL A 328 0.19 -12.16 6.74
C VAL A 328 -0.64 -10.94 6.35
N ALA A 329 -0.65 -9.92 7.21
CA ALA A 329 -1.57 -8.81 7.12
C ALA A 329 -0.95 -7.48 7.58
N LEU A 330 -1.74 -6.42 7.58
CA LEU A 330 -1.39 -5.14 8.21
C LEU A 330 -1.25 -5.30 9.73
N PRO A 331 -0.42 -4.49 10.40
CA PRO A 331 -0.31 -4.52 11.85
C PRO A 331 -1.67 -4.34 12.52
N GLY A 332 -2.02 -5.28 13.40
CA GLY A 332 -3.30 -5.26 14.12
C GLY A 332 -4.45 -5.99 13.43
N ASP A 333 -4.34 -6.31 12.15
CA ASP A 333 -5.32 -7.13 11.44
C ASP A 333 -5.11 -8.62 11.80
N ARG A 334 -6.18 -9.28 12.26
CA ARG A 334 -6.15 -10.63 12.82
C ARG A 334 -7.38 -11.42 12.37
N TRP A 335 -7.28 -12.75 12.49
CA TRP A 335 -8.38 -13.66 12.25
C TRP A 335 -9.33 -13.73 13.43
N HIS A 336 -10.64 -13.81 13.16
CA HIS A 336 -11.69 -13.97 14.14
C HIS A 336 -12.55 -15.19 13.83
N ARG A 337 -12.90 -15.97 14.87
CA ARG A 337 -13.94 -16.98 14.77
C ARG A 337 -15.32 -16.31 14.87
N PRO A 338 -16.38 -16.97 14.37
CA PRO A 338 -17.75 -16.52 14.65
C PRO A 338 -17.99 -16.42 16.15
N LYS A 339 -18.77 -15.42 16.58
CA LYS A 339 -19.26 -15.31 17.94
C LYS A 339 -20.24 -16.42 18.27
N SER A 340 -21.12 -16.74 17.33
CA SER A 340 -22.03 -17.89 17.39
C SER A 340 -22.44 -18.31 15.97
N THR A 341 -22.91 -19.54 15.86
CA THR A 341 -23.47 -20.14 14.64
C THR A 341 -24.83 -20.76 14.94
N ILE A 342 -25.73 -20.74 13.97
CA ILE A 342 -27.07 -21.30 14.10
C ILE A 342 -27.17 -22.50 13.15
N ASP A 343 -27.93 -23.48 13.50
CA ASP A 343 -28.29 -24.73 12.80
C ASP A 343 -27.44 -25.07 11.55
N TYR A 344 -26.97 -26.31 11.47
CA TYR A 344 -26.20 -26.77 10.33
C TYR A 344 -27.12 -27.41 9.29
N VAL A 345 -27.13 -26.83 8.09
CA VAL A 345 -27.93 -27.32 6.94
C VAL A 345 -27.01 -27.66 5.77
N PRO A 346 -27.47 -28.53 4.83
CA PRO A 346 -26.72 -28.79 3.60
C PRO A 346 -26.42 -27.52 2.81
N TYR A 347 -25.28 -27.47 2.12
CA TYR A 347 -24.94 -26.36 1.23
C TYR A 347 -25.97 -26.30 0.08
N ASN A 348 -26.47 -25.10 -0.22
CA ASN A 348 -27.43 -24.89 -1.31
C ASN A 348 -26.78 -25.14 -2.68
N GLN A 349 -25.55 -24.65 -2.84
CA GLN A 349 -24.77 -24.83 -4.05
C GLN A 349 -23.27 -24.85 -3.72
N THR A 350 -22.53 -25.67 -4.45
CA THR A 350 -21.05 -25.69 -4.42
C THR A 350 -20.53 -25.52 -5.82
N ILE A 351 -19.54 -24.63 -5.99
CA ILE A 351 -18.87 -24.33 -7.25
C ILE A 351 -17.35 -24.45 -7.10
N ILE A 352 -16.67 -24.58 -8.22
CA ILE A 352 -15.22 -24.42 -8.29
C ILE A 352 -14.91 -23.32 -9.29
N ALA A 353 -14.17 -22.31 -8.86
CA ALA A 353 -13.74 -21.18 -9.69
C ALA A 353 -12.25 -21.36 -10.04
N VAL A 354 -11.93 -21.27 -11.32
CA VAL A 354 -10.59 -21.53 -11.86
C VAL A 354 -10.06 -20.29 -12.57
N ASP A 355 -8.91 -19.81 -12.10
CA ASP A 355 -8.07 -18.85 -12.83
C ASP A 355 -6.91 -19.63 -13.47
N PRO A 356 -6.96 -19.87 -14.79
CA PRO A 356 -5.94 -20.65 -15.47
C PRO A 356 -4.75 -19.78 -15.86
N SER A 357 -3.53 -20.25 -15.56
CA SER A 357 -2.31 -19.67 -16.08
C SER A 357 -1.70 -20.52 -17.20
N GLY A 358 -0.88 -19.90 -18.05
CA GLY A 358 -0.01 -20.61 -18.98
C GLY A 358 1.19 -21.25 -18.25
N ARG A 359 2.12 -21.81 -19.02
CA ARG A 359 3.42 -22.22 -18.47
C ARG A 359 4.25 -20.96 -18.20
N GLY A 360 4.51 -20.67 -16.94
CA GLY A 360 5.24 -19.47 -16.55
C GLY A 360 5.43 -19.33 -15.04
N LYS A 361 5.51 -18.08 -14.59
CA LYS A 361 5.69 -17.76 -13.16
C LYS A 361 4.36 -17.69 -12.39
N ASP A 362 3.23 -17.59 -13.07
CA ASP A 362 1.91 -17.46 -12.46
C ASP A 362 1.32 -18.82 -12.14
N GLU A 363 0.46 -18.88 -11.13
CA GLU A 363 -0.18 -20.13 -10.70
C GLU A 363 -1.52 -20.34 -11.43
N THR A 364 -1.83 -21.59 -11.83
CA THR A 364 -3.22 -22.01 -12.07
C THR A 364 -3.87 -22.26 -10.73
N VAL A 365 -4.94 -21.56 -10.45
CA VAL A 365 -5.63 -21.61 -9.15
C VAL A 365 -7.07 -22.09 -9.33
N ALA A 366 -7.51 -22.98 -8.45
CA ALA A 366 -8.90 -23.42 -8.36
C ALA A 366 -9.38 -23.30 -6.91
N VAL A 367 -10.48 -22.58 -6.69
CA VAL A 367 -11.07 -22.34 -5.36
C VAL A 367 -12.44 -22.99 -5.28
N VAL A 368 -12.69 -23.75 -4.22
CA VAL A 368 -13.99 -24.36 -3.93
C VAL A 368 -14.79 -23.46 -3.00
N LEU A 369 -15.95 -23.03 -3.46
CA LEU A 369 -16.87 -22.20 -2.69
C LEU A 369 -18.25 -22.87 -2.58
N SER A 370 -18.88 -22.69 -1.43
CA SER A 370 -20.26 -23.11 -1.19
C SER A 370 -21.09 -21.96 -0.65
N GLN A 371 -22.42 -22.04 -0.77
CA GLN A 371 -23.32 -20.97 -0.35
C GLN A 371 -24.47 -21.50 0.49
N ILE A 372 -24.84 -20.76 1.57
CA ILE A 372 -26.05 -20.93 2.37
C ILE A 372 -26.54 -19.54 2.77
N ASN A 373 -27.81 -19.21 2.49
CA ASN A 373 -28.48 -17.98 2.96
C ASN A 373 -27.71 -16.68 2.74
N GLY A 374 -26.94 -16.58 1.65
CA GLY A 374 -26.10 -15.42 1.36
C GLY A 374 -24.74 -15.40 2.04
N PHE A 375 -24.40 -16.40 2.86
CA PHE A 375 -23.04 -16.63 3.31
C PHE A 375 -22.28 -17.47 2.29
N ILE A 376 -21.01 -17.12 2.08
CA ILE A 376 -20.11 -17.78 1.14
C ILE A 376 -19.01 -18.48 1.94
N PHE A 377 -18.89 -19.78 1.76
CA PHE A 377 -17.94 -20.64 2.46
C PHE A 377 -16.78 -20.98 1.53
N VAL A 378 -15.58 -20.48 1.83
CA VAL A 378 -14.34 -20.79 1.12
C VAL A 378 -13.75 -22.05 1.73
N ARG A 379 -13.84 -23.18 1.01
CA ARG A 379 -13.65 -24.51 1.57
C ARG A 379 -12.29 -25.14 1.30
N ASP A 380 -11.77 -24.96 0.10
CA ASP A 380 -10.50 -25.55 -0.31
C ASP A 380 -9.93 -24.80 -1.52
N MET A 381 -8.63 -24.97 -1.77
CA MET A 381 -7.93 -24.37 -2.89
C MET A 381 -6.85 -25.31 -3.42
N LEU A 382 -6.65 -25.28 -4.73
CA LEU A 382 -5.50 -25.85 -5.41
C LEU A 382 -4.79 -24.72 -6.14
N ALA A 383 -3.47 -24.63 -5.97
CA ALA A 383 -2.62 -23.70 -6.71
C ALA A 383 -1.36 -24.42 -7.18
N THR A 384 -1.00 -24.25 -8.44
CA THR A 384 0.17 -24.90 -9.05
C THR A 384 0.74 -24.09 -10.20
N GLN A 385 2.05 -24.17 -10.41
CA GLN A 385 2.74 -23.54 -11.53
C GLN A 385 2.83 -24.43 -12.80
N ASP A 386 2.24 -25.62 -12.76
CA ASP A 386 2.26 -26.55 -13.89
C ASP A 386 1.31 -26.15 -15.03
N GLY A 387 0.71 -24.96 -14.94
CA GLY A 387 -0.25 -24.44 -15.91
C GLY A 387 -1.48 -25.36 -16.01
N TYR A 388 -1.91 -25.64 -17.22
CA TYR A 388 -3.04 -26.54 -17.52
C TYR A 388 -2.57 -27.96 -17.91
N SER A 389 -1.59 -28.51 -17.20
CA SER A 389 -1.15 -29.88 -17.38
C SER A 389 -2.27 -30.87 -17.07
N ASP A 390 -2.15 -32.09 -17.61
CA ASP A 390 -3.09 -33.19 -17.32
C ASP A 390 -3.25 -33.44 -15.81
N THR A 391 -2.16 -33.37 -15.08
CA THR A 391 -2.13 -33.50 -13.62
C THR A 391 -2.93 -32.39 -12.94
N THR A 392 -2.77 -31.14 -13.36
CA THR A 392 -3.50 -29.97 -12.83
C THR A 392 -5.00 -30.12 -13.10
N LEU A 393 -5.40 -30.42 -14.35
CA LEU A 393 -6.81 -30.53 -14.72
C LEU A 393 -7.49 -31.68 -13.96
N ARG A 394 -6.84 -32.83 -13.82
CA ARG A 394 -7.33 -33.95 -13.01
C ARG A 394 -7.37 -33.61 -11.52
N GLY A 395 -6.43 -32.85 -11.02
CA GLY A 395 -6.41 -32.32 -9.64
C GLY A 395 -7.63 -31.45 -9.35
N ILE A 396 -7.93 -30.50 -10.22
CA ILE A 396 -9.13 -29.65 -10.14
C ILE A 396 -10.41 -30.46 -10.13
N LEU A 397 -10.55 -31.42 -11.05
CA LEU A 397 -11.72 -32.28 -11.11
C LEU A 397 -11.86 -33.21 -9.91
N THR A 398 -10.76 -33.70 -9.35
CA THR A 398 -10.74 -34.46 -8.11
C THR A 398 -11.23 -33.63 -6.93
N LEU A 399 -10.77 -32.36 -6.85
CA LEU A 399 -11.23 -31.43 -5.85
C LEU A 399 -12.73 -31.14 -6.00
N ALA A 400 -13.19 -30.84 -7.21
CA ALA A 400 -14.60 -30.62 -7.53
C ALA A 400 -15.48 -31.82 -7.13
N LYS A 401 -15.04 -33.03 -7.44
CA LYS A 401 -15.75 -34.28 -7.07
C LYS A 401 -15.82 -34.49 -5.56
N ARG A 402 -14.72 -34.21 -4.84
CA ARG A 402 -14.65 -34.32 -3.36
C ARG A 402 -15.71 -33.46 -2.68
N TYR A 403 -15.92 -32.25 -3.17
CA TYR A 403 -16.85 -31.27 -2.58
C TYR A 403 -18.22 -31.23 -3.24
N GLY A 404 -18.46 -32.07 -4.26
CA GLY A 404 -19.75 -32.13 -4.98
C GLY A 404 -20.06 -30.82 -5.73
N ALA A 405 -19.04 -30.22 -6.35
CA ALA A 405 -19.24 -29.00 -7.12
C ALA A 405 -20.13 -29.26 -8.34
N SER A 406 -21.18 -28.45 -8.50
CA SER A 406 -22.14 -28.53 -9.62
C SER A 406 -21.75 -27.64 -10.80
N VAL A 407 -20.92 -26.64 -10.59
CA VAL A 407 -20.48 -25.68 -11.62
C VAL A 407 -18.97 -25.49 -11.52
N CYS A 408 -18.31 -25.46 -12.66
CA CYS A 408 -16.94 -25.06 -12.83
C CYS A 408 -16.89 -23.76 -13.63
N LEU A 409 -16.46 -22.67 -12.98
CA LEU A 409 -16.24 -21.38 -13.62
C LEU A 409 -14.80 -21.31 -14.09
N ILE A 410 -14.57 -20.91 -15.33
CA ILE A 410 -13.22 -20.77 -15.89
C ILE A 410 -13.07 -19.38 -16.45
N GLU A 411 -12.04 -18.65 -16.02
CA GLU A 411 -11.73 -17.36 -16.62
C GLU A 411 -11.16 -17.53 -18.03
N SER A 412 -11.79 -16.87 -19.03
CA SER A 412 -11.49 -17.10 -20.45
C SER A 412 -10.40 -16.20 -21.04
N ASN A 413 -9.68 -15.47 -20.20
CA ASN A 413 -8.64 -14.53 -20.67
C ASN A 413 -7.44 -15.23 -21.34
N PHE A 414 -7.36 -16.55 -21.24
CA PHE A 414 -6.29 -17.35 -21.83
C PHE A 414 -6.83 -18.56 -22.62
N GLY A 415 -6.48 -18.64 -23.90
CA GLY A 415 -6.66 -19.85 -24.71
C GLY A 415 -8.02 -20.05 -25.39
N ASP A 416 -8.86 -19.01 -25.52
CA ASP A 416 -10.13 -19.03 -26.32
C ASP A 416 -10.96 -20.31 -26.20
N GLY A 417 -11.29 -20.73 -24.97
CA GLY A 417 -12.11 -21.91 -24.70
C GLY A 417 -11.38 -23.27 -24.71
N ALA A 418 -10.11 -23.33 -25.08
CA ALA A 418 -9.35 -24.56 -25.16
C ALA A 418 -9.24 -25.29 -23.81
N ILE A 419 -9.08 -24.53 -22.71
CA ILE A 419 -8.98 -25.11 -21.36
C ILE A 419 -10.31 -25.73 -20.95
N MET A 420 -11.43 -25.08 -21.25
CA MET A 420 -12.76 -25.59 -20.98
C MET A 420 -13.01 -26.92 -21.72
N GLU A 421 -12.61 -27.02 -22.97
CA GLU A 421 -12.76 -28.27 -23.76
C GLU A 421 -11.88 -29.40 -23.21
N LEU A 422 -10.64 -29.08 -22.77
CA LEU A 422 -9.79 -30.06 -22.09
C LEU A 422 -10.41 -30.52 -20.76
N MET A 423 -10.94 -29.59 -19.96
CA MET A 423 -11.62 -29.89 -18.71
C MET A 423 -12.86 -30.79 -18.92
N LYS A 424 -13.70 -30.49 -19.92
CA LYS A 424 -14.86 -31.31 -20.27
C LYS A 424 -14.45 -32.74 -20.65
N LYS A 425 -13.39 -32.91 -21.44
CA LYS A 425 -12.86 -34.24 -21.82
C LYS A 425 -12.43 -35.03 -20.58
N HIS A 426 -11.62 -34.44 -19.70
CA HIS A 426 -11.18 -35.09 -18.46
C HIS A 426 -12.35 -35.38 -17.51
N ALA A 427 -13.34 -34.47 -17.43
CA ALA A 427 -14.55 -34.71 -16.62
C ALA A 427 -15.34 -35.92 -17.10
N GLN A 428 -15.47 -36.14 -18.42
CA GLN A 428 -16.07 -37.33 -18.99
C GLN A 428 -15.28 -38.61 -18.64
N GLU A 429 -13.95 -38.58 -18.79
CA GLU A 429 -13.06 -39.69 -18.41
C GLU A 429 -13.18 -40.05 -16.92
N MET A 430 -13.24 -39.07 -16.04
CA MET A 430 -13.31 -39.22 -14.59
C MET A 430 -14.74 -39.41 -14.06
N LYS A 431 -15.75 -39.37 -14.94
CA LYS A 431 -17.19 -39.46 -14.62
C LYS A 431 -17.60 -38.42 -13.57
N VAL A 432 -17.16 -37.17 -13.78
CA VAL A 432 -17.53 -36.00 -12.97
C VAL A 432 -18.60 -35.22 -13.72
N GLY A 433 -19.84 -35.26 -13.20
CA GLY A 433 -20.96 -34.48 -13.77
C GLY A 433 -20.99 -33.07 -13.19
N MET A 434 -20.70 -32.06 -14.01
CA MET A 434 -20.81 -30.66 -13.63
C MET A 434 -21.04 -29.78 -14.86
N MET A 435 -21.55 -28.58 -14.64
CA MET A 435 -21.68 -27.56 -15.67
C MET A 435 -20.37 -26.77 -15.77
N PHE A 436 -19.98 -26.39 -16.97
CA PHE A 436 -18.80 -25.58 -17.23
C PHE A 436 -19.26 -24.23 -17.79
N GLU A 437 -18.87 -23.15 -17.15
CA GLU A 437 -19.16 -21.78 -17.56
C GLU A 437 -17.87 -21.01 -17.77
N GLU A 438 -17.82 -20.31 -18.89
CA GLU A 438 -16.71 -19.42 -19.21
C GLU A 438 -17.06 -17.99 -18.82
N VAL A 439 -16.18 -17.34 -18.04
CA VAL A 439 -16.38 -15.98 -17.55
C VAL A 439 -15.34 -15.06 -18.18
N ARG A 440 -15.79 -14.00 -18.84
CA ARG A 440 -14.91 -12.98 -19.43
C ARG A 440 -14.82 -11.75 -18.56
N ALA A 441 -13.60 -11.36 -18.22
CA ALA A 441 -13.35 -10.11 -17.50
C ALA A 441 -13.29 -8.94 -18.50
N THR A 442 -14.11 -7.91 -18.26
CA THR A 442 -14.17 -6.70 -19.11
C THR A 442 -13.66 -5.45 -18.42
N THR A 443 -13.47 -5.49 -17.10
CA THR A 443 -13.01 -4.38 -16.28
C THR A 443 -11.59 -4.60 -15.78
N ARG A 444 -10.95 -3.55 -15.29
CA ARG A 444 -9.60 -3.63 -14.73
C ARG A 444 -9.57 -4.60 -13.54
N LYS A 445 -8.56 -5.48 -13.51
CA LYS A 445 -8.46 -6.61 -12.59
C LYS A 445 -8.54 -6.17 -11.12
N GLU A 446 -7.74 -5.21 -10.73
CA GLU A 446 -7.68 -4.72 -9.34
C GLU A 446 -9.02 -4.12 -8.86
N ASP A 447 -9.66 -3.33 -9.71
CA ASP A 447 -10.98 -2.74 -9.40
C ASP A 447 -12.04 -3.83 -9.28
N ARG A 448 -12.05 -4.81 -10.19
CA ARG A 448 -12.97 -5.95 -10.18
C ARG A 448 -12.85 -6.77 -8.90
N ILE A 449 -11.63 -7.10 -8.48
CA ILE A 449 -11.37 -7.87 -7.26
C ILE A 449 -11.90 -7.12 -6.04
N ILE A 450 -11.55 -5.83 -5.91
CA ILE A 450 -11.97 -5.01 -4.77
C ILE A 450 -13.48 -4.81 -4.77
N ASP A 451 -14.08 -4.40 -5.90
CA ASP A 451 -15.53 -4.13 -5.99
C ASP A 451 -16.37 -5.39 -5.73
N THR A 452 -15.79 -6.57 -5.96
CA THR A 452 -16.42 -7.85 -5.64
C THR A 452 -16.26 -8.24 -4.17
N LEU A 453 -15.05 -8.20 -3.63
CA LEU A 453 -14.77 -8.76 -2.30
C LEU A 453 -15.11 -7.79 -1.16
N GLU A 454 -14.80 -6.50 -1.31
CA GLU A 454 -14.98 -5.49 -0.26
C GLU A 454 -16.41 -5.43 0.29
N PRO A 455 -17.49 -5.39 -0.51
CA PRO A 455 -18.85 -5.31 0.01
C PRO A 455 -19.27 -6.55 0.82
N VAL A 456 -18.85 -7.74 0.39
CA VAL A 456 -19.20 -9.01 1.05
C VAL A 456 -18.39 -9.19 2.33
N LEU A 457 -17.12 -8.79 2.34
CA LEU A 457 -16.27 -8.77 3.51
C LEU A 457 -16.78 -7.77 4.56
N ASN A 458 -17.11 -6.55 4.18
CA ASN A 458 -17.67 -5.54 5.08
C ASN A 458 -19.01 -5.97 5.71
N GLN A 459 -19.73 -6.89 5.07
CA GLN A 459 -20.93 -7.53 5.61
C GLN A 459 -20.60 -8.80 6.43
N HIS A 460 -19.34 -9.18 6.56
CA HIS A 460 -18.86 -10.39 7.25
C HIS A 460 -19.50 -11.69 6.76
N ARG A 461 -19.79 -11.78 5.45
CA ARG A 461 -20.47 -12.92 4.83
C ARG A 461 -19.55 -13.96 4.23
N ILE A 462 -18.22 -13.78 4.32
CA ILE A 462 -17.26 -14.78 3.84
C ILE A 462 -16.72 -15.57 5.05
N ILE A 463 -16.97 -16.86 5.02
CA ILE A 463 -16.49 -17.83 6.00
C ILE A 463 -15.37 -18.65 5.34
N ILE A 464 -14.22 -18.73 5.98
CA ILE A 464 -13.07 -19.48 5.45
C ILE A 464 -12.74 -20.69 6.33
N ASP A 465 -12.43 -21.82 5.69
CA ASP A 465 -11.98 -23.02 6.42
C ASP A 465 -10.60 -22.77 7.04
N GLN A 466 -10.48 -23.05 8.33
CA GLN A 466 -9.22 -22.96 9.08
C GLN A 466 -8.08 -23.74 8.39
N LYS A 467 -8.38 -24.92 7.82
CA LYS A 467 -7.40 -25.74 7.10
C LYS A 467 -6.83 -25.05 5.86
N LEU A 468 -7.63 -24.22 5.20
CA LEU A 468 -7.19 -23.47 4.02
C LEU A 468 -6.16 -22.40 4.40
N ILE A 469 -6.35 -21.73 5.54
CA ILE A 469 -5.39 -20.75 6.05
C ILE A 469 -4.05 -21.42 6.38
N ASP A 470 -4.09 -22.55 7.07
CA ASP A 470 -2.89 -23.34 7.40
C ASP A 470 -2.17 -23.84 6.14
N TRP A 471 -2.94 -24.28 5.13
CA TRP A 471 -2.40 -24.69 3.85
C TRP A 471 -1.76 -23.53 3.09
N ASP A 472 -2.44 -22.38 3.00
CA ASP A 472 -1.93 -21.19 2.31
C ASP A 472 -0.60 -20.73 2.92
N TYR A 473 -0.52 -20.68 4.24
CA TYR A 473 0.70 -20.29 4.97
C TYR A 473 1.86 -21.27 4.76
N ARG A 474 1.59 -22.56 4.58
CA ARG A 474 2.59 -23.62 4.36
C ARG A 474 2.82 -23.94 2.88
N SER A 475 2.10 -23.30 1.97
CA SER A 475 2.24 -23.54 0.53
C SER A 475 3.64 -23.14 0.03
N ASN A 476 4.14 -23.86 -0.98
CA ASN A 476 5.44 -23.61 -1.63
C ASN A 476 6.64 -23.56 -0.64
N PRO A 477 6.83 -24.59 0.23
CA PRO A 477 7.83 -24.58 1.28
C PRO A 477 9.28 -24.59 0.74
N GLU A 478 9.47 -25.01 -0.51
CA GLU A 478 10.75 -25.05 -1.23
C GLU A 478 11.21 -23.67 -1.70
N MET A 479 10.32 -22.69 -1.77
CA MET A 479 10.65 -21.32 -2.21
C MET A 479 11.26 -20.49 -1.07
N ALA A 480 12.14 -19.55 -1.44
CA ALA A 480 12.61 -18.53 -0.52
C ALA A 480 11.43 -17.68 0.01
N PRO A 481 11.48 -17.19 1.27
CA PRO A 481 10.39 -16.41 1.85
C PRO A 481 9.94 -15.22 1.00
N GLU A 482 10.88 -14.54 0.33
CA GLU A 482 10.62 -13.38 -0.55
C GLU A 482 9.82 -13.75 -1.81
N GLU A 483 9.96 -14.98 -2.30
CA GLU A 483 9.21 -15.49 -3.45
C GLU A 483 7.89 -16.16 -3.04
N ARG A 484 7.87 -16.76 -1.85
CA ARG A 484 6.71 -17.46 -1.30
C ARG A 484 5.61 -16.52 -0.84
N LEU A 485 5.96 -15.46 -0.08
CA LEU A 485 5.00 -14.52 0.49
C LEU A 485 4.04 -13.91 -0.55
N PRO A 486 4.51 -13.37 -1.70
CA PRO A 486 3.61 -12.79 -2.71
C PRO A 486 2.63 -13.78 -3.36
N ARG A 487 2.83 -15.09 -3.18
CA ARG A 487 1.92 -16.13 -3.70
C ARG A 487 0.81 -16.51 -2.74
N MET A 488 0.95 -16.19 -1.44
CA MET A 488 -0.07 -16.51 -0.45
C MET A 488 -1.35 -15.70 -0.68
N LEU A 489 -2.50 -16.35 -0.57
CA LEU A 489 -3.81 -15.70 -0.64
C LEU A 489 -3.93 -14.55 0.38
N MET A 490 -3.49 -14.80 1.62
CA MET A 490 -3.51 -13.77 2.67
C MET A 490 -2.71 -12.53 2.30
N TYR A 491 -1.52 -12.71 1.69
CA TYR A 491 -0.68 -11.61 1.23
C TYR A 491 -1.36 -10.84 0.08
N GLN A 492 -1.89 -11.55 -0.90
CA GLN A 492 -2.58 -10.96 -2.05
C GLN A 492 -3.80 -10.15 -1.60
N LEU A 493 -4.64 -10.70 -0.73
CA LEU A 493 -5.81 -10.03 -0.16
C LEU A 493 -5.44 -8.73 0.53
N THR A 494 -4.56 -8.80 1.53
CA THR A 494 -4.27 -7.68 2.42
C THR A 494 -3.43 -6.58 1.78
N ARG A 495 -2.95 -6.79 0.56
CA ARG A 495 -2.16 -5.82 -0.23
C ARG A 495 -2.81 -5.43 -1.54
N MET A 496 -4.01 -5.93 -1.80
CA MET A 496 -4.79 -5.52 -2.96
C MET A 496 -5.25 -4.07 -2.80
N CYS A 497 -4.97 -3.25 -3.79
CA CYS A 497 -5.41 -1.85 -3.86
C CYS A 497 -5.79 -1.48 -5.29
N ARG A 498 -6.47 -0.34 -5.48
CA ARG A 498 -6.96 0.11 -6.80
C ARG A 498 -5.86 0.60 -7.76
N GLU A 499 -4.59 0.39 -7.45
CA GLU A 499 -3.49 0.78 -8.31
C GLU A 499 -3.03 -0.39 -9.18
N LYS A 500 -2.73 -0.12 -10.45
CA LYS A 500 -2.28 -1.15 -11.40
C LYS A 500 -1.00 -1.84 -10.91
N GLY A 501 -1.02 -3.18 -10.86
CA GLY A 501 0.09 -3.99 -10.34
C GLY A 501 0.22 -3.86 -8.82
N ALA A 502 -0.90 -3.84 -8.10
CA ALA A 502 -0.97 -3.75 -6.65
C ALA A 502 -0.10 -4.81 -5.97
N VAL A 503 -0.17 -6.04 -6.46
CA VAL A 503 0.61 -7.19 -5.99
C VAL A 503 1.36 -7.83 -7.16
N LYS A 504 2.40 -8.59 -6.84
CA LYS A 504 3.25 -9.26 -7.83
C LYS A 504 2.55 -10.47 -8.46
N HIS A 505 1.80 -11.19 -7.67
CA HIS A 505 0.95 -12.32 -8.05
C HIS A 505 -0.43 -12.07 -7.45
N ASP A 506 -1.48 -12.28 -8.22
CA ASP A 506 -2.88 -12.05 -7.83
C ASP A 506 -3.78 -13.25 -8.15
N ASP A 507 -3.20 -14.35 -8.61
CA ASP A 507 -3.90 -15.53 -9.11
C ASP A 507 -4.88 -16.12 -8.08
N ARG A 508 -4.48 -16.19 -6.78
CA ARG A 508 -5.33 -16.79 -5.73
C ARG A 508 -6.50 -15.87 -5.33
N VAL A 509 -6.27 -14.58 -5.25
CA VAL A 509 -7.33 -13.62 -4.91
C VAL A 509 -8.29 -13.42 -6.09
N ASP A 510 -7.80 -13.53 -7.33
CA ASP A 510 -8.64 -13.41 -8.52
C ASP A 510 -9.57 -14.61 -8.66
N ALA A 511 -9.07 -15.85 -8.51
CA ALA A 511 -9.91 -17.05 -8.47
C ALA A 511 -10.98 -16.98 -7.35
N LEU A 512 -10.62 -16.45 -6.16
CA LEU A 512 -11.59 -16.23 -5.09
C LEU A 512 -12.66 -15.21 -5.50
N ALA A 513 -12.26 -14.08 -6.06
CA ALA A 513 -13.17 -13.02 -6.50
C ALA A 513 -14.12 -13.52 -7.60
N LEU A 514 -13.63 -14.34 -8.55
CA LEU A 514 -14.45 -14.96 -9.58
C LEU A 514 -15.61 -15.78 -8.99
N GLY A 515 -15.31 -16.62 -7.99
CA GLY A 515 -16.34 -17.44 -7.35
C GLY A 515 -17.31 -16.65 -6.47
N VAL A 516 -16.82 -15.61 -5.76
CA VAL A 516 -17.67 -14.71 -4.96
C VAL A 516 -18.62 -13.92 -5.86
N LYS A 517 -18.14 -13.43 -7.01
CA LYS A 517 -18.93 -12.70 -7.99
C LYS A 517 -20.12 -13.54 -8.51
N TYR A 518 -19.87 -14.80 -8.82
CA TYR A 518 -20.93 -15.72 -9.27
C TYR A 518 -22.08 -15.80 -8.25
N PHE A 519 -21.77 -15.96 -6.96
CA PHE A 519 -22.81 -16.01 -5.93
C PHE A 519 -23.50 -14.67 -5.71
N GLN A 520 -22.80 -13.54 -5.82
CA GLN A 520 -23.44 -12.23 -5.77
C GLN A 520 -24.46 -12.04 -6.90
N ASP A 521 -24.12 -12.45 -8.12
CA ASP A 521 -24.99 -12.31 -9.27
C ASP A 521 -26.25 -13.19 -9.14
N ILE A 522 -26.13 -14.41 -8.66
CA ILE A 522 -27.27 -15.29 -8.36
C ILE A 522 -28.17 -14.70 -7.28
N LEU A 523 -27.60 -14.19 -6.19
CA LEU A 523 -28.36 -13.58 -5.11
C LEU A 523 -29.07 -12.31 -5.56
N ALA A 524 -28.46 -11.50 -6.42
CA ALA A 524 -29.08 -10.30 -6.99
C ALA A 524 -30.28 -10.66 -7.89
N ILE A 525 -30.17 -11.71 -8.71
CA ILE A 525 -31.26 -12.20 -9.55
C ILE A 525 -32.42 -12.71 -8.67
N SER A 526 -32.11 -13.53 -7.67
CA SER A 526 -33.12 -14.07 -6.74
C SER A 526 -33.85 -12.97 -5.95
N ALA A 527 -33.12 -11.94 -5.48
CA ALA A 527 -33.73 -10.80 -4.81
C ALA A 527 -34.67 -10.02 -5.73
N LYS A 528 -34.26 -9.78 -6.98
CA LYS A 528 -35.09 -9.10 -8.00
C LYS A 528 -36.35 -9.89 -8.33
N GLU A 529 -36.25 -11.22 -8.46
CA GLU A 529 -37.40 -12.08 -8.68
C GLU A 529 -38.40 -12.06 -7.50
N GLN A 530 -37.88 -12.09 -6.26
CA GLN A 530 -38.70 -11.98 -5.06
C GLN A 530 -39.41 -10.64 -4.97
N ASP A 531 -38.75 -9.53 -5.33
CA ASP A 531 -39.37 -8.20 -5.34
C ASP A 531 -40.46 -8.10 -6.41
N ILE A 532 -40.25 -8.69 -7.59
CA ILE A 532 -41.28 -8.79 -8.62
C ILE A 532 -42.47 -9.61 -8.13
N GLN A 533 -42.23 -10.74 -7.47
CA GLN A 533 -43.30 -11.58 -6.91
C GLN A 533 -44.09 -10.84 -5.80
N LYS A 534 -43.37 -10.17 -4.87
CA LYS A 534 -44.02 -9.34 -3.83
C LYS A 534 -44.85 -8.22 -4.43
N SER A 535 -44.35 -7.53 -5.44
CA SER A 535 -45.07 -6.48 -6.14
C SER A 535 -46.34 -7.03 -6.83
N ARG A 536 -46.24 -8.20 -7.50
CA ARG A 536 -47.39 -8.90 -8.09
C ARG A 536 -48.42 -9.31 -7.03
N GLN A 537 -47.95 -9.85 -5.87
CA GLN A 537 -48.83 -10.22 -4.77
C GLN A 537 -49.55 -9.01 -4.16
N GLN A 538 -48.82 -7.92 -3.94
CA GLN A 538 -49.41 -6.67 -3.44
C GLN A 538 -50.44 -6.11 -4.42
N TRP A 539 -50.15 -6.16 -5.72
CA TRP A 539 -51.07 -5.76 -6.78
C TRP A 539 -52.34 -6.65 -6.78
N SER A 540 -52.15 -7.99 -6.71
CA SER A 540 -53.28 -8.94 -6.64
C SER A 540 -54.16 -8.68 -5.42
N ASN A 541 -53.57 -8.48 -4.24
CA ASN A 541 -54.29 -8.17 -3.00
C ASN A 541 -55.02 -6.83 -3.08
N MET A 542 -54.43 -5.84 -3.76
CA MET A 542 -55.09 -4.53 -3.99
C MET A 542 -56.29 -4.66 -4.93
N VAL A 543 -56.17 -5.43 -6.00
CA VAL A 543 -57.26 -5.69 -6.95
C VAL A 543 -58.38 -6.51 -6.28
N GLU A 544 -58.06 -7.54 -5.49
CA GLU A 544 -59.07 -8.29 -4.74
C GLU A 544 -59.79 -7.42 -3.68
N GLY A 545 -59.01 -6.56 -2.98
CA GLY A 545 -59.58 -5.59 -2.04
C GLY A 545 -60.51 -4.60 -2.72
N PHE A 546 -60.19 -4.18 -3.96
CA PHE A 546 -61.01 -3.29 -4.76
C PHE A 546 -62.29 -3.98 -5.26
N LEU A 547 -62.18 -5.24 -5.69
CA LEU A 547 -63.34 -6.03 -6.18
C LEU A 547 -64.28 -6.47 -5.04
N SER A 548 -63.78 -6.60 -3.82
CA SER A 548 -64.55 -7.01 -2.64
C SER A 548 -65.18 -5.83 -1.85
N ALA A 549 -64.91 -4.60 -2.21
CA ALA A 549 -65.53 -3.40 -1.60
C ALA A 549 -66.93 -3.13 -2.16
N PRO A 550 -68.03 -3.27 -1.39
CA PRO A 550 -69.40 -3.27 -1.92
C PRO A 550 -69.92 -1.93 -2.42
N THR A 551 -69.17 -0.85 -2.30
CA THR A 551 -69.65 0.54 -2.52
C THR A 551 -69.03 1.29 -3.70
N LEU A 552 -68.05 0.70 -4.41
CA LEU A 552 -67.34 1.41 -5.51
C LEU A 552 -67.56 0.79 -6.91
N ALA A 553 -68.21 -0.37 -7.00
CA ALA A 553 -68.44 -1.04 -8.29
C ALA A 553 -69.54 -0.38 -9.13
N THR A 554 -70.39 0.48 -8.55
CA THR A 554 -71.51 1.17 -9.25
C THR A 554 -71.12 2.52 -9.80
N ASP A 555 -70.13 3.21 -9.26
CA ASP A 555 -69.78 4.57 -9.70
C ASP A 555 -68.73 4.61 -10.85
N LEU A 556 -67.96 3.53 -11.05
CA LEU A 556 -66.95 3.46 -12.11
C LEU A 556 -67.48 2.95 -13.46
N LEU A 557 -68.70 2.36 -13.50
CA LEU A 557 -69.35 1.94 -14.75
C LEU A 557 -70.02 3.12 -15.48
N VAL A 558 -70.09 4.32 -14.86
CA VAL A 558 -70.71 5.51 -15.44
C VAL A 558 -69.71 6.51 -16.02
N ALA A 559 -68.43 6.40 -15.65
CA ALA A 559 -67.36 7.24 -16.21
C ALA A 559 -66.56 6.42 -17.23
N GLY A 560 -66.93 6.42 -18.49
CA GLY A 560 -66.20 5.86 -19.61
C GLY A 560 -64.80 6.54 -19.78
N SER A 561 -63.82 6.19 -19.01
CA SER A 561 -62.43 6.55 -19.26
C SER A 561 -61.61 5.28 -19.46
N THR A 562 -61.09 5.17 -20.65
CA THR A 562 -60.09 4.16 -21.04
C THR A 562 -58.87 4.29 -20.12
N PHE A 563 -58.64 3.24 -19.35
CA PHE A 563 -57.35 3.09 -18.64
C PHE A 563 -56.32 2.62 -19.64
N ASP A 564 -55.35 3.46 -19.95
CA ASP A 564 -54.11 3.07 -20.62
C ASP A 564 -53.27 2.25 -19.67
N ASP A 565 -52.84 1.10 -20.15
CA ASP A 565 -52.00 0.13 -19.43
C ASP A 565 -50.61 0.70 -19.17
N PRO A 566 -50.10 0.80 -17.93
CA PRO A 566 -48.82 1.46 -17.65
C PRO A 566 -47.58 0.56 -17.91
N ILE A 567 -47.74 -0.58 -18.59
CA ILE A 567 -46.63 -1.59 -18.71
C ILE A 567 -45.89 -1.55 -20.06
N THR A 568 -46.24 -0.67 -20.99
CA THR A 568 -45.58 -0.61 -22.30
C THR A 568 -45.05 0.77 -22.68
N GLN A 569 -44.25 1.39 -21.86
CA GLN A 569 -43.29 2.42 -22.33
C GLN A 569 -42.01 2.41 -21.52
N GLU A 570 -41.04 1.63 -21.99
CA GLU A 570 -39.61 1.89 -21.77
C GLU A 570 -39.22 3.08 -22.67
N GLU A 571 -39.16 4.29 -22.14
CA GLU A 571 -38.29 5.34 -22.65
C GLU A 571 -37.56 5.99 -21.48
N GLY A 572 -36.29 5.66 -21.36
CA GLY A 572 -35.37 6.29 -20.42
C GLY A 572 -35.05 7.73 -20.82
N PRO A 573 -34.76 8.62 -19.88
CA PRO A 573 -34.43 10.01 -20.17
C PRO A 573 -33.06 10.12 -20.85
N ILE A 574 -33.04 10.72 -22.04
CA ILE A 574 -31.86 11.21 -22.74
C ILE A 574 -31.33 12.43 -21.97
N PHE A 575 -30.23 12.28 -21.24
CA PHE A 575 -29.48 13.42 -20.76
C PHE A 575 -28.47 13.86 -21.83
N THR A 576 -28.74 14.97 -22.50
CA THR A 576 -27.76 15.74 -23.27
C THR A 576 -26.96 16.64 -22.32
N TRP A 577 -25.65 16.49 -22.31
CA TRP A 577 -24.73 17.45 -21.70
C TRP A 577 -24.29 18.50 -22.72
N MET A 578 -24.48 19.77 -22.38
CA MET A 578 -23.64 20.87 -22.81
C MET A 578 -22.59 21.17 -21.76
#